data_ce7ff6df2f103da4b442e87ef61395b4
#
_entry.id   ce7ff6df2f103da4b442e87ef61395b4
#
_cell.length_a   1.000
_cell.length_b   1.000
_cell.length_c   1.000
_cell.angle_alpha   90.00
_cell.angle_beta   90.00
_cell.angle_gamma   90.00
#
_symmetry.space_group_name_H-M   'P 1'
#
loop_
_entity.id
_entity.type
_entity.pdbx_description
1 polymer ?
#
loop_
_entity_poly.entity_id
_entity_poly.type
_entity_poly.pdbx_seq_one_letter_code
_entity_poly.pdbx_strand_id
1 'polypeptide(L)'
;MKNFFRKVSFGIGPNEQVPTDPLKWALDQVNDVPKLSWKGKIYSEKELRKHYRDWVYGDRKVLRKKYKDNKTLYKTHKDILRHKTGQKFWESLEISIRHNEGINSSSPVLAKLWMFWGNVFAISEKDFLANYSTGAYQREIIRPNLNQSFEKMVYDVTTSWAMIHHLDN
;
A
#
# COMPACT_ATOMS: atom_id res chain seq x y z
N MET A 1 9.75 8.81 -29.00
CA MET A 1 10.50 8.24 -27.87
C MET A 1 10.00 8.68 -26.49
N LYS A 2 9.90 9.98 -26.16
CA LYS A 2 9.39 10.47 -24.85
C LYS A 2 8.03 9.91 -24.44
N ASN A 3 7.12 9.68 -25.39
CA ASN A 3 5.80 9.10 -25.12
C ASN A 3 5.84 7.63 -24.68
N PHE A 4 6.83 6.85 -25.12
CA PHE A 4 6.99 5.46 -24.66
C PHE A 4 7.25 5.41 -23.17
N PHE A 5 8.26 6.13 -22.68
CA PHE A 5 8.63 6.15 -21.25
C PHE A 5 7.48 6.64 -20.36
N ARG A 6 6.70 7.63 -20.81
CA ARG A 6 5.50 8.08 -20.06
C ARG A 6 4.40 7.03 -20.00
N LYS A 7 4.29 6.18 -21.02
CA LYS A 7 3.27 5.10 -21.07
C LYS A 7 3.68 3.93 -20.17
N VAL A 8 4.93 3.49 -20.23
CA VAL A 8 5.39 2.28 -19.55
C VAL A 8 5.95 2.54 -18.14
N SER A 9 6.36 3.79 -17.85
CA SER A 9 6.86 4.22 -16.54
C SER A 9 6.33 5.62 -16.19
N PHE A 10 7.01 6.34 -15.30
CA PHE A 10 6.69 7.75 -14.96
C PHE A 10 7.44 8.77 -15.85
N GLY A 11 8.12 8.30 -16.88
CA GLY A 11 8.97 9.09 -17.76
C GLY A 11 10.45 8.83 -17.49
N ILE A 12 11.29 9.70 -18.05
CA ILE A 12 12.74 9.76 -17.77
C ILE A 12 13.00 11.06 -17.04
N GLY A 13 13.74 11.01 -15.95
CA GLY A 13 14.11 12.18 -15.16
C GLY A 13 15.04 13.13 -15.94
N PRO A 14 15.13 14.41 -15.53
CA PRO A 14 15.90 15.41 -16.26
C PRO A 14 17.41 15.10 -16.31
N ASN A 15 17.91 14.33 -15.34
CA ASN A 15 19.32 13.94 -15.24
C ASN A 15 19.58 12.46 -15.61
N GLU A 16 18.55 11.75 -16.10
CA GLU A 16 18.68 10.35 -16.50
C GLU A 16 19.01 10.24 -18.00
N GLN A 17 19.90 9.32 -18.33
CA GLN A 17 20.20 9.01 -19.72
C GLN A 17 19.01 8.27 -20.36
N VAL A 18 18.61 8.73 -21.53
CA VAL A 18 17.58 8.05 -22.31
C VAL A 18 18.14 6.72 -22.81
N PRO A 19 17.53 5.58 -22.47
CA PRO A 19 17.96 4.26 -22.96
C PRO A 19 17.98 4.18 -24.49
N THR A 20 19.01 3.58 -25.05
CA THR A 20 19.18 3.39 -26.50
C THR A 20 18.17 2.40 -27.05
N ASP A 21 17.84 1.36 -26.27
CA ASP A 21 16.78 0.39 -26.54
C ASP A 21 15.67 0.50 -25.47
N PRO A 22 14.62 1.28 -25.74
CA PRO A 22 13.54 1.49 -24.76
C PRO A 22 12.75 0.22 -24.43
N LEU A 23 12.59 -0.70 -25.40
CA LEU A 23 11.82 -1.94 -25.16
C LEU A 23 12.62 -2.88 -24.27
N LYS A 24 13.90 -3.11 -24.59
CA LYS A 24 14.78 -3.91 -23.76
C LYS A 24 14.87 -3.35 -22.33
N TRP A 25 15.07 -2.04 -22.20
CA TRP A 25 15.07 -1.37 -20.90
C TRP A 25 13.80 -1.62 -20.07
N ALA A 26 12.63 -1.60 -20.72
CA ALA A 26 11.37 -1.88 -20.03
C ALA A 26 11.23 -3.35 -19.63
N LEU A 27 11.61 -4.27 -20.52
CA LEU A 27 11.53 -5.72 -20.29
C LEU A 27 12.50 -6.17 -19.18
N ASP A 28 13.73 -5.65 -19.19
CA ASP A 28 14.73 -5.98 -18.16
C ASP A 28 14.24 -5.62 -16.74
N GLN A 29 13.39 -4.59 -16.59
CA GLN A 29 12.85 -4.18 -15.29
C GLN A 29 11.72 -5.09 -14.77
N VAL A 30 11.09 -5.89 -15.62
CA VAL A 30 9.99 -6.78 -15.17
C VAL A 30 10.47 -8.19 -14.83
N ASN A 31 11.74 -8.50 -15.05
CA ASN A 31 12.29 -9.84 -14.75
C ASN A 31 12.36 -10.11 -13.24
N ASP A 32 12.74 -9.11 -12.45
CA ASP A 32 12.86 -9.22 -11.01
C ASP A 32 12.08 -8.11 -10.29
N VAL A 33 11.37 -8.46 -9.23
CA VAL A 33 10.71 -7.48 -8.36
C VAL A 33 11.72 -7.02 -7.30
N PRO A 34 12.28 -5.80 -7.41
CA PRO A 34 13.30 -5.32 -6.49
C PRO A 34 12.72 -5.11 -5.08
N LYS A 35 13.60 -4.98 -4.10
CA LYS A 35 13.18 -4.51 -2.77
C LYS A 35 12.58 -3.11 -2.88
N LEU A 36 11.64 -2.81 -2.00
CA LEU A 36 11.09 -1.46 -1.90
C LEU A 36 12.18 -0.43 -1.60
N SER A 37 12.10 0.72 -2.24
CA SER A 37 13.00 1.87 -2.03
C SER A 37 12.80 2.56 -0.66
N TRP A 38 11.79 2.16 0.10
CA TRP A 38 11.48 2.68 1.43
C TRP A 38 12.55 2.36 2.46
N LYS A 39 13.07 3.39 3.13
CA LYS A 39 14.15 3.24 4.13
C LYS A 39 13.64 3.02 5.57
N GLY A 40 12.35 3.27 5.80
CA GLY A 40 11.74 3.07 7.12
C GLY A 40 11.31 1.62 7.35
N LYS A 41 10.82 1.34 8.57
CA LYS A 41 10.23 0.04 8.87
C LYS A 41 9.00 -0.21 8.00
N ILE A 42 8.90 -1.43 7.49
CA ILE A 42 7.73 -1.95 6.79
C ILE A 42 7.09 -2.99 7.71
N TYR A 43 5.79 -2.87 7.88
CA TYR A 43 5.02 -3.76 8.76
C TYR A 43 4.25 -4.76 7.92
N SER A 44 4.29 -6.03 8.30
CA SER A 44 3.47 -7.06 7.66
C SER A 44 1.97 -6.84 7.92
N GLU A 45 1.13 -7.42 7.06
CA GLU A 45 -0.32 -7.41 7.26
C GLU A 45 -0.70 -7.96 8.66
N LYS A 46 -0.02 -9.01 9.11
CA LYS A 46 -0.22 -9.60 10.44
C LYS A 46 0.09 -8.61 11.57
N GLU A 47 1.19 -7.85 11.46
CA GLU A 47 1.53 -6.79 12.43
C GLU A 47 0.49 -5.68 12.39
N LEU A 48 0.06 -5.24 11.21
CA LEU A 48 -0.96 -4.21 11.06
C LEU A 48 -2.31 -4.62 11.64
N ARG A 49 -2.74 -5.88 11.46
CA ARG A 49 -3.94 -6.42 12.13
C ARG A 49 -3.80 -6.47 13.64
N LYS A 50 -2.58 -6.67 14.16
CA LYS A 50 -2.33 -6.54 15.60
C LYS A 50 -2.51 -5.09 16.05
N HIS A 51 -1.94 -4.11 15.36
CA HIS A 51 -2.13 -2.70 15.65
C HIS A 51 -3.61 -2.27 15.61
N TYR A 52 -4.38 -2.81 14.67
CA TYR A 52 -5.84 -2.63 14.65
C TYR A 52 -6.50 -3.09 15.95
N ARG A 53 -6.17 -4.31 16.42
CA ARG A 53 -6.73 -4.85 17.66
C ARG A 53 -6.33 -4.01 18.87
N ASP A 54 -5.08 -3.63 18.97
CA ASP A 54 -4.54 -2.79 20.04
C ASP A 54 -5.26 -1.42 20.06
N TRP A 55 -5.52 -0.85 18.90
CA TRP A 55 -6.30 0.37 18.76
C TRP A 55 -7.76 0.22 19.19
N VAL A 56 -8.47 -0.76 18.66
CA VAL A 56 -9.92 -0.91 18.89
C VAL A 56 -10.22 -1.36 20.31
N TYR A 57 -9.50 -2.36 20.79
CA TYR A 57 -9.78 -3.01 22.09
C TYR A 57 -8.95 -2.41 23.23
N GLY A 58 -7.85 -1.74 22.94
CA GLY A 58 -7.00 -1.02 23.88
C GLY A 58 -7.31 0.47 23.92
N ASP A 59 -6.60 1.24 23.10
CA ASP A 59 -6.57 2.71 23.16
C ASP A 59 -7.95 3.36 23.07
N ARG A 60 -8.75 2.94 22.09
CA ARG A 60 -10.10 3.48 21.89
C ARG A 60 -11.03 3.17 23.05
N LYS A 61 -10.91 1.99 23.63
CA LYS A 61 -11.72 1.57 24.80
C LYS A 61 -11.34 2.38 26.04
N VAL A 62 -10.05 2.59 26.26
CA VAL A 62 -9.52 3.44 27.36
C VAL A 62 -10.03 4.87 27.22
N LEU A 63 -9.93 5.47 26.02
CA LEU A 63 -10.45 6.81 25.76
C LEU A 63 -11.96 6.90 26.02
N ARG A 64 -12.74 5.92 25.56
CA ARG A 64 -14.19 5.90 25.79
C ARG A 64 -14.53 5.87 27.28
N LYS A 65 -13.79 5.09 28.07
CA LYS A 65 -13.96 5.04 29.52
C LYS A 65 -13.57 6.36 30.19
N LYS A 66 -12.42 6.92 29.80
CA LYS A 66 -11.89 8.17 30.35
C LYS A 66 -12.80 9.38 30.13
N TYR A 67 -13.39 9.49 28.95
CA TYR A 67 -14.23 10.62 28.54
C TYR A 67 -15.70 10.23 28.37
N LYS A 68 -16.17 9.31 29.23
CA LYS A 68 -17.54 8.75 29.17
C LYS A 68 -18.60 9.87 29.15
N ASP A 69 -18.44 10.87 29.99
CA ASP A 69 -19.43 11.93 30.20
C ASP A 69 -19.11 13.21 29.40
N ASN A 70 -18.05 13.20 28.58
CA ASN A 70 -17.67 14.34 27.74
C ASN A 70 -17.40 13.91 26.27
N LYS A 71 -18.47 13.93 25.48
CA LYS A 71 -18.43 13.54 24.06
C LYS A 71 -17.48 14.38 23.21
N THR A 72 -17.35 15.66 23.53
CA THR A 72 -16.46 16.58 22.80
C THR A 72 -15.00 16.23 23.04
N LEU A 73 -14.59 16.10 24.30
CA LEU A 73 -13.23 15.68 24.64
C LEU A 73 -12.91 14.28 24.07
N TYR A 74 -13.86 13.35 24.14
CA TYR A 74 -13.68 12.03 23.53
C TYR A 74 -13.38 12.14 22.03
N LYS A 75 -14.15 12.92 21.29
CA LYS A 75 -13.93 13.11 19.85
C LYS A 75 -12.56 13.71 19.55
N THR A 76 -12.18 14.78 20.24
CA THR A 76 -10.90 15.46 20.05
C THR A 76 -9.72 14.53 20.33
N HIS A 77 -9.70 13.86 21.49
CA HIS A 77 -8.61 12.95 21.83
C HIS A 77 -8.57 11.72 20.95
N LYS A 78 -9.73 11.19 20.52
CA LYS A 78 -9.80 10.09 19.58
C LYS A 78 -9.20 10.49 18.23
N ASP A 79 -9.49 11.68 17.73
CA ASP A 79 -8.97 12.16 16.47
C ASP A 79 -7.45 12.34 16.51
N ILE A 80 -6.93 12.99 17.56
CA ILE A 80 -5.48 13.10 17.79
C ILE A 80 -4.80 11.72 17.76
N LEU A 81 -5.37 10.75 18.47
CA LEU A 81 -4.78 9.43 18.59
C LEU A 81 -4.85 8.63 17.27
N ARG A 82 -5.91 8.83 16.47
CA ARG A 82 -6.02 8.25 15.11
C ARG A 82 -4.85 8.63 14.21
N HIS A 83 -4.38 9.86 14.31
CA HIS A 83 -3.25 10.37 13.51
C HIS A 83 -1.88 9.98 14.08
N LYS A 84 -1.78 9.64 15.36
CA LYS A 84 -0.50 9.26 16.00
C LYS A 84 -0.20 7.77 15.95
N THR A 85 -1.18 6.94 16.26
CA THR A 85 -1.01 5.49 16.44
C THR A 85 -2.17 4.66 15.87
N GLY A 86 -3.25 5.33 15.44
CA GLY A 86 -4.44 4.70 14.91
C GLY A 86 -4.44 4.57 13.39
N GLN A 87 -5.61 4.31 12.84
CA GLN A 87 -5.78 4.00 11.41
C GLN A 87 -5.21 5.05 10.46
N LYS A 88 -5.32 6.34 10.77
CA LYS A 88 -4.83 7.40 9.88
C LYS A 88 -3.32 7.45 9.79
N PHE A 89 -2.62 7.07 10.84
CA PHE A 89 -1.17 6.91 10.80
C PHE A 89 -0.77 5.78 9.84
N TRP A 90 -1.39 4.61 9.97
CA TRP A 90 -1.05 3.43 9.16
C TRP A 90 -1.42 3.60 7.70
N GLU A 91 -2.60 4.16 7.41
CA GLU A 91 -3.03 4.54 6.07
C GLU A 91 -2.01 5.51 5.42
N SER A 92 -1.63 6.57 6.12
CA SER A 92 -0.66 7.55 5.61
C SER A 92 0.72 6.94 5.39
N LEU A 93 1.17 6.01 6.25
CA LEU A 93 2.44 5.30 6.08
C LEU A 93 2.43 4.46 4.80
N GLU A 94 1.39 3.67 4.55
CA GLU A 94 1.29 2.83 3.35
C GLU A 94 1.18 3.67 2.06
N ILE A 95 0.44 4.77 2.11
CA ILE A 95 0.39 5.75 1.00
C ILE A 95 1.79 6.31 0.73
N SER A 96 2.54 6.67 1.78
CA SER A 96 3.90 7.21 1.66
C SER A 96 4.87 6.18 1.08
N ILE A 97 4.79 4.91 1.49
CA ILE A 97 5.58 3.81 0.93
C ILE A 97 5.32 3.69 -0.57
N ARG A 98 4.05 3.69 -0.98
CA ARG A 98 3.65 3.56 -2.39
C ARG A 98 4.10 4.76 -3.23
N HIS A 99 3.93 5.97 -2.72
CA HIS A 99 4.41 7.18 -3.42
C HIS A 99 5.93 7.22 -3.51
N ASN A 100 6.63 6.86 -2.44
CA ASN A 100 8.09 6.77 -2.46
C ASN A 100 8.58 5.80 -3.53
N GLU A 101 7.92 4.66 -3.70
CA GLU A 101 8.27 3.71 -4.76
C GLU A 101 8.05 4.32 -6.16
N GLY A 102 6.98 5.09 -6.36
CA GLY A 102 6.75 5.81 -7.61
C GLY A 102 7.82 6.84 -7.96
N ILE A 103 8.48 7.42 -6.95
CA ILE A 103 9.49 8.49 -7.13
C ILE A 103 10.91 7.93 -7.15
N ASN A 104 11.23 6.96 -6.27
CA ASN A 104 12.60 6.54 -5.97
C ASN A 104 12.88 5.08 -6.37
N SER A 105 11.96 4.39 -7.04
CA SER A 105 12.19 3.02 -7.47
C SER A 105 13.32 2.93 -8.51
N SER A 106 14.20 1.95 -8.33
CA SER A 106 15.16 1.55 -9.37
C SER A 106 14.49 0.90 -10.58
N SER A 107 13.22 0.55 -10.47
CA SER A 107 12.41 -0.09 -11.53
C SER A 107 11.08 0.66 -11.71
N PRO A 108 11.10 1.85 -12.35
CA PRO A 108 9.91 2.67 -12.53
C PRO A 108 8.80 2.00 -13.36
N VAL A 109 9.14 1.04 -14.22
CA VAL A 109 8.16 0.23 -14.95
C VAL A 109 7.36 -0.64 -13.98
N LEU A 110 8.04 -1.38 -13.10
CA LEU A 110 7.37 -2.19 -12.07
C LEU A 110 6.58 -1.34 -11.08
N ALA A 111 7.11 -0.18 -10.69
CA ALA A 111 6.39 0.74 -9.82
C ALA A 111 5.06 1.18 -10.47
N LYS A 112 5.07 1.47 -11.76
CA LYS A 112 3.85 1.81 -12.50
C LYS A 112 2.90 0.64 -12.68
N LEU A 113 3.41 -0.56 -12.97
CA LEU A 113 2.60 -1.79 -13.02
C LEU A 113 1.96 -2.09 -11.67
N TRP A 114 2.67 -1.90 -10.57
CA TRP A 114 2.10 -2.04 -9.23
C TRP A 114 0.92 -1.09 -9.03
N MET A 115 1.05 0.17 -9.42
CA MET A 115 -0.07 1.13 -9.32
C MET A 115 -1.24 0.73 -10.21
N PHE A 116 -0.97 0.25 -11.44
CA PHE A 116 -2.00 -0.22 -12.35
C PHE A 116 -2.77 -1.42 -11.76
N TRP A 117 -2.08 -2.48 -11.36
CA TRP A 117 -2.72 -3.67 -10.81
C TRP A 117 -3.36 -3.41 -9.44
N GLY A 118 -2.77 -2.52 -8.64
CA GLY A 118 -3.39 -2.05 -7.40
C GLY A 118 -4.71 -1.31 -7.61
N ASN A 119 -4.93 -0.72 -8.77
CA ASN A 119 -6.21 -0.11 -9.15
C ASN A 119 -7.18 -1.14 -9.74
N VAL A 120 -6.68 -2.11 -10.54
CA VAL A 120 -7.51 -3.21 -11.09
C VAL A 120 -8.08 -4.08 -9.97
N PHE A 121 -7.24 -4.46 -9.01
CA PHE A 121 -7.62 -5.27 -7.86
C PHE A 121 -7.86 -4.41 -6.60
N ALA A 122 -8.48 -3.25 -6.78
CA ALA A 122 -8.77 -2.36 -5.68
C ALA A 122 -9.76 -2.99 -4.70
N ILE A 123 -9.50 -2.79 -3.41
CA ILE A 123 -10.42 -3.09 -2.32
C ILE A 123 -10.82 -1.80 -1.63
N SER A 124 -12.06 -1.70 -1.18
CA SER A 124 -12.52 -0.50 -0.49
C SER A 124 -12.11 -0.50 0.99
N GLU A 125 -11.85 0.67 1.51
CA GLU A 125 -11.65 0.90 2.94
C GLU A 125 -13.00 1.03 3.66
N LYS A 126 -13.84 -0.02 3.55
CA LYS A 126 -15.21 -0.05 4.07
C LYS A 126 -15.30 0.10 5.59
N ASP A 127 -14.25 -0.26 6.30
CA ASP A 127 -14.21 -0.20 7.75
C ASP A 127 -12.82 0.13 8.31
N PHE A 128 -12.70 0.16 9.63
CA PHE A 128 -11.42 0.46 10.28
C PHE A 128 -10.35 -0.61 10.07
N LEU A 129 -10.73 -1.86 9.89
CA LEU A 129 -9.79 -2.94 9.66
C LEU A 129 -9.21 -2.87 8.25
N ALA A 130 -10.04 -2.52 7.26
CA ALA A 130 -9.59 -2.29 5.89
C ALA A 130 -8.51 -1.18 5.82
N ASN A 131 -8.64 -0.09 6.58
CA ASN A 131 -7.61 0.95 6.63
C ASN A 131 -6.23 0.46 7.08
N TYR A 132 -6.14 -0.64 7.84
CA TYR A 132 -4.87 -1.24 8.25
C TYR A 132 -4.32 -2.25 7.25
N SER A 133 -5.16 -2.86 6.43
CA SER A 133 -4.78 -3.99 5.59
C SER A 133 -4.60 -3.65 4.11
N THR A 134 -5.28 -2.63 3.60
CA THR A 134 -5.30 -2.31 2.16
C THR A 134 -3.91 -2.05 1.58
N GLY A 135 -3.08 -1.27 2.26
CA GLY A 135 -1.72 -0.98 1.79
C GLY A 135 -0.82 -2.22 1.83
N ALA A 136 -0.88 -2.98 2.92
CA ALA A 136 -0.13 -4.23 3.04
C ALA A 136 -0.56 -5.27 1.99
N TYR A 137 -1.86 -5.39 1.70
CA TYR A 137 -2.37 -6.21 0.62
C TYR A 137 -1.73 -5.87 -0.73
N GLN A 138 -1.67 -4.61 -1.09
CA GLN A 138 -1.03 -4.20 -2.33
C GLN A 138 0.47 -4.52 -2.35
N ARG A 139 1.15 -4.41 -1.22
CA ARG A 139 2.58 -4.64 -1.06
C ARG A 139 2.96 -6.13 -1.02
N GLU A 140 2.16 -6.93 -0.33
CA GLU A 140 2.48 -8.34 -0.02
C GLU A 140 1.82 -9.32 -1.00
N ILE A 141 0.73 -8.91 -1.65
CA ILE A 141 -0.01 -9.77 -2.59
C ILE A 141 0.19 -9.31 -4.04
N ILE A 142 -0.12 -8.05 -4.36
CA ILE A 142 -0.06 -7.59 -5.76
C ILE A 142 1.38 -7.44 -6.23
N ARG A 143 2.20 -6.72 -5.47
CA ARG A 143 3.57 -6.38 -5.90
C ARG A 143 4.46 -7.60 -6.17
N PRO A 144 4.50 -8.65 -5.34
CA PRO A 144 5.31 -9.84 -5.62
C PRO A 144 4.88 -10.62 -6.85
N ASN A 145 3.64 -10.42 -7.31
CA ASN A 145 3.09 -11.10 -8.49
C ASN A 145 3.31 -10.35 -9.80
N LEU A 146 4.00 -9.19 -9.79
CA LEU A 146 4.19 -8.38 -11.00
C LEU A 146 5.02 -9.06 -12.09
N ASN A 147 5.86 -10.04 -11.74
CA ASN A 147 6.64 -10.86 -12.67
C ASN A 147 6.16 -12.32 -12.73
N GLN A 148 5.01 -12.63 -12.17
CA GLN A 148 4.38 -13.95 -12.20
C GLN A 148 3.30 -14.02 -13.28
N SER A 149 2.74 -15.23 -13.48
CA SER A 149 1.60 -15.38 -14.39
C SER A 149 0.36 -14.63 -13.87
N PHE A 150 -0.48 -14.16 -14.78
CA PHE A 150 -1.75 -13.52 -14.42
C PHE A 150 -2.65 -14.44 -13.58
N GLU A 151 -2.68 -15.73 -13.92
CA GLU A 151 -3.41 -16.75 -13.16
C GLU A 151 -2.98 -16.79 -11.70
N LYS A 152 -1.65 -16.82 -11.45
CA LYS A 152 -1.12 -16.79 -10.09
C LYS A 152 -1.49 -15.50 -9.36
N MET A 153 -1.39 -14.35 -10.02
CA MET A 153 -1.80 -13.07 -9.43
C MET A 153 -3.28 -13.09 -9.05
N VAL A 154 -4.16 -13.56 -9.94
CA VAL A 154 -5.60 -13.67 -9.66
C VAL A 154 -5.86 -14.59 -8.48
N TYR A 155 -5.20 -15.75 -8.44
CA TYR A 155 -5.33 -16.70 -7.34
C TYR A 155 -4.92 -16.08 -6.00
N ASP A 156 -3.73 -15.49 -5.92
CA ASP A 156 -3.21 -14.88 -4.68
C ASP A 156 -4.08 -13.70 -4.23
N VAL A 157 -4.57 -12.90 -5.18
CA VAL A 157 -5.49 -11.79 -4.90
C VAL A 157 -6.81 -12.28 -4.33
N THR A 158 -7.46 -13.24 -4.99
CA THR A 158 -8.79 -13.70 -4.60
C THR A 158 -8.80 -14.49 -3.29
N THR A 159 -7.70 -15.18 -2.99
CA THR A 159 -7.54 -15.93 -1.74
C THR A 159 -6.91 -15.10 -0.61
N SER A 160 -6.52 -13.85 -0.87
CA SER A 160 -5.95 -12.99 0.16
C SER A 160 -6.97 -12.64 1.23
N TRP A 161 -6.50 -12.53 2.48
CA TRP A 161 -7.37 -12.15 3.58
C TRP A 161 -8.08 -10.80 3.34
N ALA A 162 -7.37 -9.82 2.77
CA ALA A 162 -7.92 -8.49 2.52
C ALA A 162 -9.05 -8.51 1.49
N MET A 163 -8.95 -9.34 0.45
CA MET A 163 -10.01 -9.50 -0.55
C MET A 163 -11.21 -10.28 0.03
N ILE A 164 -10.96 -11.36 0.77
CA ILE A 164 -12.01 -12.13 1.46
C ILE A 164 -12.78 -11.21 2.42
N HIS A 165 -12.06 -10.42 3.22
CA HIS A 165 -12.69 -9.43 4.11
C HIS A 165 -13.48 -8.35 3.35
N HIS A 166 -12.96 -7.90 2.19
CA HIS A 166 -13.65 -6.92 1.33
C HIS A 166 -14.99 -7.44 0.81
N LEU A 167 -15.04 -8.71 0.45
CA LEU A 167 -16.22 -9.37 -0.10
C LEU A 167 -17.22 -9.88 0.96
N ASP A 168 -16.93 -9.72 2.25
CA ASP A 168 -17.74 -10.23 3.39
C ASP A 168 -17.90 -11.77 3.40
N ASN A 169 -16.87 -12.49 2.95
CA ASN A 169 -16.82 -13.97 2.96
C ASN A 169 -16.15 -14.52 4.21
#